data_99786cba8b9dce6223b959a27f8fef9a
#
_entry.id   99786cba8b9dce6223b959a27f8fef9a
#
_cell.length_a   1.000
_cell.length_b   1.000
_cell.length_c   1.000
_cell.angle_alpha   90.00
_cell.angle_beta   90.00
_cell.angle_gamma   90.00
#
_symmetry.space_group_name_H-M   'P 1'
#
loop_
_entity.id
_entity.type
_entity.pdbx_description
1 polymer ?
#
loop_
_entity_poly.entity_id
_entity_poly.type
_entity_poly.pdbx_seq_one_letter_code
_entity_poly.pdbx_strand_id
1 'polypeptide(L)'
;MYMKNIFRIILLLTTMLFVSCGDDDEVKLPDTKDVNYANIAGSWRLSEWNGKNLEGDTRYYYITFDRKEKDGKRSYTIYTNLNSATSEQIPGSFLLSKEDDYGDIISGTYYYQLDTDDEWEYSYIVSGLTDTSMIWTAKEDMGEMKVYTRCNEVPADIIAGTRASF
;
A
#
# COMPACT_ATOMS: atom_id res chain seq x y z
N MET A 1 62.26 -11.83 15.92
CA MET A 1 62.13 -11.95 14.45
C MET A 1 60.69 -12.17 13.98
N TYR A 2 59.76 -12.39 14.89
CA TYR A 2 58.34 -12.62 14.55
C TYR A 2 57.47 -11.35 14.43
N MET A 3 57.80 -10.25 15.09
CA MET A 3 56.99 -9.02 15.07
C MET A 3 57.07 -8.23 13.73
N LYS A 4 58.13 -8.33 12.96
CA LYS A 4 58.24 -7.64 11.66
C LYS A 4 57.34 -8.26 10.58
N ASN A 5 57.05 -9.54 10.68
CA ASN A 5 56.21 -10.24 9.70
C ASN A 5 54.73 -10.01 9.95
N ILE A 6 54.32 -9.84 11.22
CA ILE A 6 52.92 -9.53 11.58
C ILE A 6 52.55 -8.13 11.09
N PHE A 7 53.44 -7.18 11.18
CA PHE A 7 53.21 -5.81 10.69
C PHE A 7 53.08 -5.74 9.16
N ARG A 8 53.77 -6.61 8.43
CA ARG A 8 53.67 -6.69 6.95
C ARG A 8 52.37 -7.38 6.52
N ILE A 9 51.89 -8.35 7.27
CA ILE A 9 50.62 -9.03 6.97
C ILE A 9 49.44 -8.11 7.27
N ILE A 10 49.49 -7.32 8.35
CA ILE A 10 48.45 -6.34 8.69
C ILE A 10 48.41 -5.20 7.66
N LEU A 11 49.57 -4.77 7.14
CA LEU A 11 49.62 -3.74 6.12
C LEU A 11 49.09 -4.23 4.74
N LEU A 12 49.23 -5.54 4.45
CA LEU A 12 48.68 -6.11 3.22
C LEU A 12 47.15 -6.36 3.30
N LEU A 13 46.62 -6.57 4.49
CA LEU A 13 45.18 -6.74 4.68
C LEU A 13 44.40 -5.41 4.63
N THR A 14 45.05 -4.30 4.98
CA THR A 14 44.42 -2.97 4.96
C THR A 14 44.35 -2.34 3.56
N THR A 15 45.06 -2.85 2.59
CA THR A 15 45.03 -2.33 1.22
C THR A 15 44.00 -2.99 0.31
N MET A 16 43.31 -4.03 0.78
CA MET A 16 42.24 -4.68 0.00
C MET A 16 40.83 -4.16 0.29
N LEU A 17 40.69 -3.15 1.15
CA LEU A 17 39.37 -2.60 1.52
C LEU A 17 38.93 -1.35 0.73
N PHE A 18 39.70 -0.94 -0.30
CA PHE A 18 39.39 0.25 -1.09
C PHE A 18 39.18 -0.02 -2.58
N VAL A 19 38.71 -1.20 -2.96
CA VAL A 19 38.18 -1.44 -4.30
C VAL A 19 36.72 -1.91 -4.18
N SER A 20 35.91 -1.04 -3.59
CA SER A 20 34.51 -0.96 -3.94
C SER A 20 34.31 0.44 -4.52
N CYS A 21 34.81 0.66 -5.68
CA CYS A 21 34.35 1.67 -6.59
C CYS A 21 33.22 0.96 -7.36
N GLY A 22 31.99 1.24 -7.08
CA GLY A 22 31.23 2.37 -7.56
C GLY A 22 30.67 1.97 -8.89
N ASP A 23 29.49 1.57 -8.93
CA ASP A 23 28.48 2.20 -9.76
C ASP A 23 27.47 2.71 -8.76
N ASP A 24 27.47 4.00 -8.55
CA ASP A 24 26.38 4.72 -7.94
C ASP A 24 25.20 4.66 -8.92
N ASP A 25 24.62 3.48 -9.06
CA ASP A 25 23.21 3.37 -9.39
C ASP A 25 22.48 3.90 -8.14
N GLU A 26 22.42 5.22 -8.08
CA GLU A 26 21.53 5.93 -7.18
C GLU A 26 20.15 5.30 -7.41
N VAL A 27 19.74 4.39 -6.53
CA VAL A 27 18.39 3.83 -6.53
C VAL A 27 17.49 5.03 -6.28
N LYS A 28 17.05 5.66 -7.38
CA LYS A 28 16.15 6.80 -7.32
C LYS A 28 14.87 6.30 -6.71
N LEU A 29 14.69 6.56 -5.42
CA LEU A 29 13.43 6.28 -4.75
C LEU A 29 12.32 7.01 -5.51
N PRO A 30 11.17 6.36 -5.73
CA PRO A 30 10.05 7.01 -6.40
C PRO A 30 9.67 8.29 -5.64
N ASP A 31 9.42 9.37 -6.38
CA ASP A 31 9.00 10.63 -5.81
C ASP A 31 7.68 10.42 -5.05
N THR A 32 7.70 10.69 -3.75
CA THR A 32 6.50 10.64 -2.91
C THR A 32 5.60 11.83 -3.20
N LYS A 33 4.29 11.60 -3.09
CA LYS A 33 3.25 12.61 -3.28
C LYS A 33 2.56 12.94 -1.96
N ASP A 34 2.07 14.15 -1.86
CA ASP A 34 1.20 14.53 -0.75
C ASP A 34 -0.06 13.67 -0.73
N VAL A 35 -0.47 13.25 0.45
CA VAL A 35 -1.71 12.54 0.66
C VAL A 35 -2.87 13.53 0.59
N ASN A 36 -3.62 13.47 -0.48
CA ASN A 36 -4.81 14.28 -0.69
C ASN A 36 -5.80 13.55 -1.61
N TYR A 37 -7.02 14.04 -1.67
CA TYR A 37 -8.10 13.42 -2.45
C TYR A 37 -7.78 13.27 -3.94
N ALA A 38 -7.02 14.19 -4.53
CA ALA A 38 -6.67 14.12 -5.94
C ALA A 38 -5.62 13.03 -6.22
N ASN A 39 -4.64 12.87 -5.33
CA ASN A 39 -3.55 11.92 -5.48
C ASN A 39 -3.97 10.48 -5.11
N ILE A 40 -4.92 10.31 -4.18
CA ILE A 40 -5.47 9.00 -3.83
C ILE A 40 -6.49 8.53 -4.88
N ALA A 41 -7.21 9.43 -5.56
CA ALA A 41 -8.26 9.07 -6.51
C ALA A 41 -7.80 8.08 -7.59
N GLY A 42 -8.70 7.17 -7.98
CA GLY A 42 -8.45 6.10 -8.95
C GLY A 42 -8.49 4.71 -8.33
N SER A 43 -8.06 3.72 -9.09
CA SER A 43 -8.18 2.32 -8.71
C SER A 43 -6.86 1.76 -8.20
N TRP A 44 -6.96 0.98 -7.14
CA TRP A 44 -5.84 0.38 -6.43
C TRP A 44 -6.12 -1.10 -6.17
N ARG A 45 -5.10 -1.94 -6.38
CA ARG A 45 -5.13 -3.35 -6.03
C ARG A 45 -4.30 -3.57 -4.77
N LEU A 46 -4.83 -4.31 -3.82
CA LEU A 46 -4.06 -4.81 -2.69
C LEU A 46 -3.04 -5.84 -3.21
N SER A 47 -1.76 -5.50 -3.15
CA SER A 47 -0.65 -6.32 -3.63
C SER A 47 0.02 -7.11 -2.50
N GLU A 48 -0.02 -6.57 -1.27
CA GLU A 48 0.55 -7.23 -0.10
C GLU A 48 -0.30 -6.96 1.15
N TRP A 49 -0.46 -7.95 1.99
CA TRP A 49 -1.15 -7.85 3.29
C TRP A 49 -0.30 -8.52 4.36
N ASN A 50 0.13 -7.75 5.36
CA ASN A 50 0.97 -8.21 6.47
C ASN A 50 2.21 -9.00 6.02
N GLY A 51 2.90 -8.48 5.00
CA GLY A 51 4.09 -9.10 4.43
C GLY A 51 3.82 -10.27 3.48
N LYS A 52 2.55 -10.65 3.28
CA LYS A 52 2.18 -11.69 2.32
C LYS A 52 1.85 -11.08 0.97
N ASN A 53 2.62 -11.43 -0.06
CA ASN A 53 2.32 -11.05 -1.45
C ASN A 53 1.04 -11.76 -1.93
N LEU A 54 0.13 -11.00 -2.53
CA LEU A 54 -1.15 -11.45 -3.11
C LEU A 54 -1.14 -11.45 -4.64
N GLU A 55 -0.01 -11.17 -5.28
CA GLU A 55 0.11 -11.25 -6.73
C GLU A 55 0.03 -12.71 -7.18
N GLY A 56 -0.85 -12.96 -8.16
CA GLY A 56 -1.08 -14.32 -8.66
C GLY A 56 -2.04 -15.17 -7.81
N ASP A 57 -2.51 -14.68 -6.67
CA ASP A 57 -3.58 -15.32 -5.91
C ASP A 57 -4.91 -15.20 -6.69
N THR A 58 -5.77 -16.21 -6.56
CA THR A 58 -7.17 -16.17 -7.03
C THR A 58 -8.01 -15.21 -6.20
N ARG A 59 -7.57 -14.90 -4.99
CA ARG A 59 -8.16 -13.89 -4.12
C ARG A 59 -7.72 -12.50 -4.52
N TYR A 60 -8.64 -11.55 -4.43
CA TYR A 60 -8.36 -10.17 -4.80
C TYR A 60 -9.08 -9.18 -3.89
N TYR A 61 -8.50 -7.99 -3.83
CA TYR A 61 -9.11 -6.82 -3.23
C TYR A 61 -8.71 -5.61 -4.06
N TYR A 62 -9.68 -4.92 -4.57
CA TYR A 62 -9.52 -3.65 -5.27
C TYR A 62 -10.32 -2.59 -4.53
N ILE A 63 -9.81 -1.36 -4.51
CA ILE A 63 -10.53 -0.19 -4.03
C ILE A 63 -10.42 0.91 -5.06
N THR A 64 -11.55 1.51 -5.43
CA THR A 64 -11.60 2.64 -6.35
C THR A 64 -12.11 3.85 -5.60
N PHE A 65 -11.32 4.90 -5.54
CA PHE A 65 -11.69 6.17 -4.92
C PHE A 65 -12.19 7.16 -5.96
N ASP A 66 -13.37 7.72 -5.73
CA ASP A 66 -13.95 8.74 -6.59
C ASP A 66 -13.17 10.06 -6.44
N ARG A 67 -12.85 10.68 -7.58
CA ARG A 67 -12.17 11.96 -7.59
C ARG A 67 -13.07 13.11 -7.15
N LYS A 68 -14.37 13.00 -7.44
CA LYS A 68 -15.35 14.06 -7.18
C LYS A 68 -16.10 13.78 -5.88
N GLU A 69 -16.31 14.84 -5.13
CA GLU A 69 -17.23 14.84 -4.02
C GLU A 69 -18.67 14.85 -4.54
N LYS A 70 -19.55 14.08 -3.90
CA LYS A 70 -20.98 14.06 -4.16
C LYS A 70 -21.72 14.18 -2.83
N ASP A 71 -22.62 15.14 -2.74
CA ASP A 71 -23.44 15.40 -1.55
C ASP A 71 -22.62 15.56 -0.24
N GLY A 72 -21.44 16.23 -0.34
CA GLY A 72 -20.54 16.46 0.79
C GLY A 72 -19.74 15.24 1.21
N LYS A 73 -19.81 14.12 0.48
CA LYS A 73 -19.09 12.88 0.76
C LYS A 73 -18.15 12.51 -0.38
N ARG A 74 -17.01 11.92 -0.03
CA ARG A 74 -16.07 11.29 -0.97
C ARG A 74 -16.30 9.79 -0.95
N SER A 75 -16.65 9.23 -2.10
CA SER A 75 -17.06 7.83 -2.20
C SER A 75 -15.90 6.94 -2.64
N TYR A 76 -15.98 5.69 -2.25
CA TYR A 76 -15.18 4.61 -2.79
C TYR A 76 -16.05 3.40 -3.10
N THR A 77 -15.50 2.47 -3.88
CA THR A 77 -16.06 1.13 -4.08
C THR A 77 -14.97 0.09 -3.92
N ILE A 78 -15.21 -0.90 -3.07
CA ILE A 78 -14.37 -2.09 -2.92
C ILE A 78 -14.94 -3.21 -3.78
N TYR A 79 -14.05 -3.97 -4.44
CA TYR A 79 -14.35 -5.21 -5.13
C TYR A 79 -13.44 -6.29 -4.56
N THR A 80 -14.02 -7.31 -3.94
CA THR A 80 -13.25 -8.32 -3.21
C THR A 80 -13.90 -9.70 -3.23
N ASN A 81 -13.07 -10.74 -3.05
CA ASN A 81 -13.51 -12.10 -2.71
C ASN A 81 -12.70 -12.66 -1.54
N LEU A 82 -12.08 -11.81 -0.73
CA LEU A 82 -11.22 -12.27 0.38
C LEU A 82 -12.00 -13.10 1.40
N ASN A 83 -13.24 -12.70 1.69
CA ASN A 83 -14.09 -13.31 2.72
C ASN A 83 -15.31 -14.04 2.13
N SER A 84 -15.40 -14.17 0.80
CA SER A 84 -16.53 -14.74 0.11
C SER A 84 -16.10 -15.68 -1.01
N ALA A 85 -16.92 -16.67 -1.34
CA ALA A 85 -16.74 -17.50 -2.52
C ALA A 85 -17.12 -16.79 -3.82
N THR A 86 -17.77 -15.63 -3.72
CA THR A 86 -18.23 -14.82 -4.85
C THR A 86 -17.61 -13.43 -4.76
N SER A 87 -17.57 -12.72 -5.88
CA SER A 87 -17.19 -11.32 -5.92
C SER A 87 -18.19 -10.47 -5.16
N GLU A 88 -17.72 -9.64 -4.24
CA GLU A 88 -18.50 -8.66 -3.51
C GLU A 88 -18.16 -7.26 -4.00
N GLN A 89 -19.18 -6.41 -4.08
CA GLN A 89 -19.04 -4.99 -4.35
C GLN A 89 -19.56 -4.21 -3.15
N ILE A 90 -18.66 -3.50 -2.48
CA ILE A 90 -18.95 -2.79 -1.23
C ILE A 90 -18.71 -1.29 -1.45
N PRO A 91 -19.77 -0.48 -1.59
CA PRO A 91 -19.64 0.97 -1.64
C PRO A 91 -19.41 1.55 -0.24
N GLY A 92 -18.87 2.77 -0.20
CA GLY A 92 -18.67 3.48 1.04
C GLY A 92 -18.22 4.92 0.83
N SER A 93 -17.94 5.60 1.94
CA SER A 93 -17.32 6.92 1.93
C SER A 93 -16.04 6.94 2.75
N PHE A 94 -15.16 7.90 2.47
CA PHE A 94 -13.89 8.05 3.16
C PHE A 94 -13.58 9.50 3.48
N LEU A 95 -12.75 9.67 4.47
CA LEU A 95 -12.23 10.96 4.93
C LEU A 95 -10.71 10.88 5.03
N LEU A 96 -10.03 11.94 4.60
CA LEU A 96 -8.63 12.18 4.89
C LEU A 96 -8.52 13.21 5.99
N SER A 97 -7.68 12.94 6.96
CA SER A 97 -7.34 13.85 8.05
C SER A 97 -5.82 13.87 8.26
N LYS A 98 -5.35 14.81 9.07
CA LYS A 98 -3.94 14.87 9.46
C LYS A 98 -3.86 14.95 10.98
N GLU A 99 -3.02 14.11 11.55
CA GLU A 99 -2.76 14.06 12.99
C GLU A 99 -1.27 14.33 13.25
N ASP A 100 -0.97 15.10 14.30
CA ASP A 100 0.40 15.53 14.60
C ASP A 100 1.34 14.33 14.86
N ASP A 101 0.84 13.27 15.50
CA ASP A 101 1.62 12.10 15.89
C ASP A 101 1.75 11.04 14.78
N TYR A 102 0.80 11.00 13.84
CA TYR A 102 0.69 9.92 12.85
C TYR A 102 0.79 10.40 11.40
N GLY A 103 0.68 11.70 11.14
CA GLY A 103 0.67 12.25 9.79
C GLY A 103 -0.69 12.11 9.10
N ASP A 104 -0.67 11.66 7.85
CA ASP A 104 -1.88 11.58 7.02
C ASP A 104 -2.66 10.30 7.30
N ILE A 105 -3.94 10.45 7.65
CA ILE A 105 -4.85 9.36 8.03
C ILE A 105 -5.98 9.25 7.00
N ILE A 106 -6.35 8.03 6.67
CA ILE A 106 -7.58 7.69 5.96
C ILE A 106 -8.48 6.86 6.85
N SER A 107 -9.75 7.21 6.90
CA SER A 107 -10.82 6.45 7.57
C SER A 107 -12.02 6.35 6.63
N GLY A 108 -12.93 5.43 6.88
CA GLY A 108 -14.09 5.26 6.03
C GLY A 108 -15.25 4.53 6.68
N THR A 109 -16.36 4.54 5.97
CA THR A 109 -17.60 3.83 6.32
C THR A 109 -18.04 2.97 5.16
N TYR A 110 -18.52 1.76 5.45
CA TYR A 110 -19.17 0.88 4.50
C TYR A 110 -20.66 1.22 4.39
N TYR A 111 -21.22 1.14 3.19
CA TYR A 111 -22.66 1.24 2.97
C TYR A 111 -23.24 -0.15 2.68
N TYR A 112 -23.62 -0.87 3.74
CA TYR A 112 -24.35 -2.10 3.59
C TYR A 112 -25.84 -1.81 3.30
N GLN A 113 -26.50 -2.71 2.55
CA GLN A 113 -27.91 -2.53 2.08
C GLN A 113 -28.98 -2.40 3.19
N LEU A 114 -28.61 -2.45 4.46
CA LEU A 114 -29.52 -2.50 5.62
C LEU A 114 -29.50 -1.25 6.50
N ASP A 115 -29.34 -0.07 5.93
CA ASP A 115 -29.43 1.24 6.64
C ASP A 115 -28.44 1.46 7.80
N THR A 116 -27.36 0.68 7.91
CA THR A 116 -26.29 0.92 8.87
C THR A 116 -25.01 1.28 8.14
N ASP A 117 -24.53 2.50 8.35
CA ASP A 117 -23.19 2.92 7.95
C ASP A 117 -22.21 2.31 8.99
N ASP A 118 -21.49 1.25 8.63
CA ASP A 118 -20.49 0.65 9.49
C ASP A 118 -19.12 1.28 9.22
N GLU A 119 -18.45 1.75 10.25
CA GLU A 119 -17.10 2.28 10.15
C GLU A 119 -16.10 1.16 9.80
N TRP A 120 -15.00 1.52 9.14
CA TRP A 120 -13.88 0.60 8.99
C TRP A 120 -13.37 0.18 10.37
N GLU A 121 -12.89 -1.06 10.49
CA GLU A 121 -12.34 -1.59 11.74
C GLU A 121 -11.18 -0.73 12.26
N TYR A 122 -10.36 -0.19 11.35
CA TYR A 122 -9.22 0.67 11.66
C TYR A 122 -9.24 1.96 10.86
N SER A 123 -8.66 3.00 11.44
CA SER A 123 -8.14 4.14 10.69
C SER A 123 -6.72 3.80 10.22
N TYR A 124 -6.34 4.24 9.02
CA TYR A 124 -5.03 3.88 8.46
C TYR A 124 -4.15 5.11 8.26
N ILE A 125 -2.90 4.99 8.72
CA ILE A 125 -1.82 5.91 8.36
C ILE A 125 -1.45 5.65 6.91
N VAL A 126 -1.51 6.68 6.06
CA VAL A 126 -1.14 6.59 4.65
C VAL A 126 0.29 7.07 4.48
N SER A 127 1.16 6.21 3.95
CA SER A 127 2.56 6.52 3.70
C SER A 127 3.01 6.02 2.32
N GLY A 128 4.18 6.45 1.87
CA GLY A 128 4.78 5.97 0.62
C GLY A 128 3.88 6.15 -0.61
N LEU A 129 2.99 7.17 -0.61
CA LEU A 129 2.15 7.46 -1.75
C LEU A 129 2.99 7.94 -2.92
N THR A 130 2.91 7.23 -4.03
CA THR A 130 3.57 7.54 -5.31
C THR A 130 2.54 7.51 -6.45
N ASP A 131 2.99 7.57 -7.69
CA ASP A 131 2.13 7.32 -8.85
C ASP A 131 1.65 5.87 -8.94
N THR A 132 2.38 4.93 -8.35
CA THR A 132 2.17 3.49 -8.54
C THR A 132 1.86 2.73 -7.27
N SER A 133 2.12 3.29 -6.09
CA SER A 133 1.98 2.58 -4.81
C SER A 133 1.52 3.48 -3.67
N MET A 134 0.93 2.87 -2.64
CA MET A 134 0.70 3.46 -1.33
C MET A 134 0.71 2.37 -0.26
N ILE A 135 1.04 2.74 0.96
CA ILE A 135 1.08 1.86 2.12
C ILE A 135 0.07 2.37 3.15
N TRP A 136 -0.73 1.47 3.68
CA TRP A 136 -1.63 1.71 4.79
C TRP A 136 -1.19 0.90 5.99
N THR A 137 -1.01 1.55 7.12
CA THR A 137 -0.73 0.90 8.40
C THR A 137 -1.86 1.23 9.36
N ALA A 138 -2.49 0.23 9.97
CA ALA A 138 -3.57 0.47 10.91
C ALA A 138 -3.03 1.25 12.11
N LYS A 139 -3.74 2.32 12.49
CA LYS A 139 -3.33 3.20 13.59
C LYS A 139 -3.44 2.48 14.94
N GLU A 140 -4.47 1.67 15.09
CA GLU A 140 -4.79 0.94 16.31
C GLU A 140 -4.02 -0.39 16.43
N ASP A 141 -3.53 -0.92 15.29
CA ASP A 141 -2.70 -2.14 15.22
C ASP A 141 -1.59 -1.97 14.18
N MET A 142 -0.43 -1.51 14.60
CA MET A 142 0.73 -1.27 13.72
C MET A 142 1.25 -2.53 13.01
N GLY A 143 0.81 -3.71 13.41
CA GLY A 143 1.08 -4.99 12.72
C GLY A 143 0.21 -5.20 11.49
N GLU A 144 -0.93 -4.53 11.41
CA GLU A 144 -1.84 -4.61 10.26
C GLU A 144 -1.41 -3.62 9.17
N MET A 145 -0.76 -4.15 8.12
CA MET A 145 -0.20 -3.35 7.03
C MET A 145 -0.70 -3.85 5.68
N LYS A 146 -1.07 -2.92 4.82
CA LYS A 146 -1.55 -3.16 3.45
C LYS A 146 -0.73 -2.35 2.46
N VAL A 147 -0.23 -3.00 1.41
CA VAL A 147 0.43 -2.34 0.28
C VAL A 147 -0.49 -2.39 -0.92
N TYR A 148 -0.76 -1.23 -1.48
CA TYR A 148 -1.58 -1.08 -2.66
C TYR A 148 -0.75 -0.68 -3.86
N THR A 149 -1.03 -1.31 -4.99
CA THR A 149 -0.48 -0.94 -6.31
C THR A 149 -1.58 -0.29 -7.15
N ARG A 150 -1.27 0.84 -7.77
CA ARG A 150 -2.22 1.53 -8.64
C ARG A 150 -2.47 0.70 -9.89
N CYS A 151 -3.72 0.61 -10.29
CA CYS A 151 -4.12 0.00 -11.55
C CYS A 151 -4.95 0.99 -12.39
N ASN A 152 -4.95 0.81 -13.69
CA ASN A 152 -5.71 1.69 -14.59
C ASN A 152 -7.21 1.55 -14.35
N GLU A 153 -7.67 0.30 -14.14
CA GLU A 153 -9.07 -0.02 -13.90
C GLU A 153 -9.19 -1.36 -13.13
N VAL A 154 -10.31 -1.58 -12.50
CA VAL A 154 -10.69 -2.89 -11.98
C VAL A 154 -11.08 -3.78 -13.16
N PRO A 155 -10.61 -5.04 -13.25
CA PRO A 155 -10.98 -5.95 -14.33
C PRO A 155 -12.51 -6.10 -14.50
N ALA A 156 -12.97 -6.10 -15.75
CA ALA A 156 -14.40 -6.08 -16.07
C ALA A 156 -15.16 -7.32 -15.52
N ASP A 157 -14.52 -8.46 -15.48
CA ASP A 157 -15.08 -9.71 -14.92
C ASP A 157 -15.24 -9.64 -13.38
N ILE A 158 -14.40 -8.87 -12.70
CA ILE A 158 -14.55 -8.58 -11.26
C ILE A 158 -15.73 -7.63 -11.04
N ILE A 159 -15.81 -6.55 -11.81
CA ILE A 159 -16.92 -5.58 -11.73
C ILE A 159 -18.25 -6.28 -11.99
N ALA A 160 -18.30 -7.17 -12.99
CA ALA A 160 -19.47 -7.96 -13.34
C ALA A 160 -19.77 -9.10 -12.35
N GLY A 161 -18.89 -9.38 -11.39
CA GLY A 161 -19.05 -10.50 -10.45
C GLY A 161 -18.95 -11.88 -11.10
N THR A 162 -18.38 -11.97 -12.32
CA THR A 162 -18.33 -13.22 -13.11
C THR A 162 -17.00 -13.97 -12.96
N ARG A 163 -16.00 -13.38 -12.27
CA ARG A 163 -14.75 -14.07 -12.00
C ARG A 163 -14.99 -15.23 -11.05
N ALA A 164 -14.73 -16.46 -11.51
CA ALA A 164 -14.81 -17.65 -10.68
C ALA A 164 -13.77 -17.58 -9.55
N SER A 165 -14.21 -17.86 -8.33
CA SER A 165 -13.35 -18.11 -7.17
C SER A 165 -13.17 -19.63 -7.08
N PHE A 166 -11.95 -20.13 -7.26
CA PHE A 166 -11.62 -21.55 -7.09
C PHE A 166 -10.86 -21.76 -5.80
#